data_6e908eaee7046c553f6a1b1a7ceb5261
#
_entry.id   6e908eaee7046c553f6a1b1a7ceb5261
#
_cell.length_a   1.000
_cell.length_b   1.000
_cell.length_c   1.000
_cell.angle_alpha   90.00
_cell.angle_beta   90.00
_cell.angle_gamma   90.00
#
_symmetry.space_group_name_H-M   'P 1'
#
loop_
_entity.id
_entity.type
_entity.pdbx_description
1 polymer ?
#
loop_
_entity_poly.entity_id
_entity_poly.type
_entity_poly.pdbx_seq_one_letter_code
_entity_poly.pdbx_strand_id
1 'polypeptide(L)'
;MTVLANHLTKTGEFGLYCTVEESVDSLLRTCESLGLNLPHNLQITDFTELRRENENMDYLKFTRRMIEHFKQQHGHRFTCFVLDSLGAIYSLTTIDEKMRKKMFGFFDFLRAQNLNVFIITERQLGAHAELAGNEGFLADAIFSLGLDRRNGTLVRTLQVEKMRHARHSMEKQAIEVGPQGPVILGPLFD
;
A
#
# COMPACT_ATOMS: atom_id res chain seq x y z
N MET A 1 6.01 -5.02 -2.49
CA MET A 1 7.12 -4.73 -3.41
C MET A 1 7.23 -5.80 -4.52
N THR A 2 7.50 -7.09 -4.26
CA THR A 2 7.74 -8.15 -5.26
C THR A 2 6.66 -8.24 -6.35
N VAL A 3 5.39 -8.24 -5.98
CA VAL A 3 4.26 -8.31 -6.92
C VAL A 3 4.27 -7.11 -7.88
N LEU A 4 4.50 -5.90 -7.34
CA LEU A 4 4.59 -4.68 -8.12
C LEU A 4 5.79 -4.73 -9.09
N ALA A 5 6.98 -5.09 -8.59
CA ALA A 5 8.20 -5.18 -9.41
C ALA A 5 8.02 -6.18 -10.56
N ASN A 6 7.45 -7.36 -10.29
CA ASN A 6 7.15 -8.37 -11.31
C ASN A 6 6.14 -7.88 -12.35
N HIS A 7 5.10 -7.16 -11.92
CA HIS A 7 4.11 -6.58 -12.84
C HIS A 7 4.78 -5.55 -13.77
N LEU A 8 5.49 -4.58 -13.20
CA LEU A 8 6.13 -3.52 -13.98
C LEU A 8 7.22 -4.05 -14.93
N THR A 9 7.96 -5.08 -14.52
CA THR A 9 8.92 -5.75 -15.40
C THR A 9 8.25 -6.38 -16.62
N LYS A 10 7.07 -6.99 -16.43
CA LYS A 10 6.34 -7.66 -17.51
C LYS A 10 5.64 -6.70 -18.46
N THR A 11 5.11 -5.61 -17.93
CA THR A 11 4.26 -4.68 -18.71
C THR A 11 5.03 -3.50 -19.31
N GLY A 12 6.20 -3.16 -18.71
CA GLY A 12 6.92 -1.94 -19.05
C GLY A 12 6.22 -0.65 -18.62
N GLU A 13 5.15 -0.77 -17.81
CA GLU A 13 4.44 0.34 -17.20
C GLU A 13 5.29 1.00 -16.11
N PHE A 14 4.95 2.21 -15.72
CA PHE A 14 5.65 2.95 -14.66
C PHE A 14 4.89 2.86 -13.35
N GLY A 15 5.61 2.64 -12.25
CA GLY A 15 5.10 2.62 -10.89
C GLY A 15 5.80 3.60 -9.97
N LEU A 16 5.06 4.18 -9.04
CA LEU A 16 5.56 5.02 -7.96
C LEU A 16 5.26 4.35 -6.63
N TYR A 17 6.30 4.07 -5.85
CA TYR A 17 6.20 3.58 -4.48
C TYR A 17 6.64 4.70 -3.52
N CYS A 18 5.73 5.11 -2.66
CA CYS A 18 5.94 6.18 -1.71
C CYS A 18 5.94 5.60 -0.29
N THR A 19 7.11 5.61 0.37
CA THR A 19 7.24 5.20 1.77
C THR A 19 7.20 6.42 2.69
N VAL A 20 6.46 6.30 3.80
CA VAL A 20 6.34 7.38 4.80
C VAL A 20 7.22 7.12 6.01
N GLU A 21 7.44 5.85 6.35
CA GLU A 21 8.15 5.44 7.57
C GLU A 21 9.62 5.14 7.34
N GLU A 22 9.92 4.46 6.26
CA GLU A 22 11.24 3.95 5.95
C GLU A 22 11.93 4.80 4.89
N SER A 23 13.24 5.02 5.02
CA SER A 23 14.00 5.71 3.97
C SER A 23 14.19 4.82 2.73
N VAL A 24 14.35 5.46 1.58
CA VAL A 24 14.64 4.75 0.31
C VAL A 24 15.84 3.83 0.46
N ASP A 25 16.93 4.29 1.08
CA ASP A 25 18.15 3.51 1.27
C ASP A 25 17.93 2.26 2.13
N SER A 26 17.10 2.34 3.18
CA SER A 26 16.76 1.20 4.02
C SER A 26 15.93 0.18 3.22
N LEU A 27 14.95 0.65 2.49
CA LEU A 27 14.09 -0.20 1.66
C LEU A 27 14.90 -0.90 0.54
N LEU A 28 15.82 -0.20 -0.10
CA LEU A 28 16.69 -0.78 -1.13
C LEU A 28 17.59 -1.88 -0.55
N ARG A 29 18.23 -1.65 0.60
CA ARG A 29 19.01 -2.68 1.29
C ARG A 29 18.17 -3.92 1.64
N THR A 30 16.93 -3.72 2.07
CA THR A 30 16.00 -4.82 2.32
C THR A 30 15.70 -5.60 1.04
N CYS A 31 15.43 -4.92 -0.07
CA CYS A 31 15.20 -5.55 -1.37
C CYS A 31 16.43 -6.35 -1.82
N GLU A 32 17.64 -5.80 -1.70
CA GLU A 32 18.89 -6.49 -2.03
C GLU A 32 19.09 -7.75 -1.18
N SER A 33 18.88 -7.66 0.14
CA SER A 33 19.02 -8.80 1.07
C SER A 33 18.07 -9.95 0.76
N LEU A 34 16.90 -9.63 0.17
CA LEU A 34 15.89 -10.59 -0.26
C LEU A 34 16.11 -11.07 -1.71
N GLY A 35 17.16 -10.59 -2.39
CA GLY A 35 17.41 -10.91 -3.79
C GLY A 35 16.34 -10.36 -4.75
N LEU A 36 15.63 -9.31 -4.35
CA LEU A 36 14.58 -8.70 -5.16
C LEU A 36 15.19 -7.68 -6.13
N ASN A 37 15.13 -7.98 -7.42
CA ASN A 37 15.53 -7.07 -8.47
C ASN A 37 14.41 -6.05 -8.75
N LEU A 38 14.69 -4.78 -8.50
CA LEU A 38 13.76 -3.71 -8.78
C LEU A 38 13.92 -3.23 -10.23
N PRO A 39 12.84 -3.13 -11.01
CA PRO A 39 12.91 -2.66 -12.39
C PRO A 39 13.14 -1.14 -12.45
N HIS A 40 13.79 -0.67 -13.51
CA HIS A 40 14.12 0.75 -13.72
C HIS A 40 12.89 1.67 -13.87
N ASN A 41 11.73 1.10 -14.17
CA ASN A 41 10.44 1.78 -14.29
C ASN A 41 9.63 1.80 -12.97
N LEU A 42 10.26 1.47 -11.85
CA LEU A 42 9.75 1.67 -10.51
C LEU A 42 10.52 2.79 -9.82
N GLN A 43 9.86 3.92 -9.59
CA GLN A 43 10.39 4.99 -8.76
C GLN A 43 10.01 4.76 -7.30
N ILE A 44 10.99 4.87 -6.40
CA ILE A 44 10.77 4.84 -4.97
C ILE A 44 11.09 6.23 -4.41
N THR A 45 10.27 6.72 -3.51
CA THR A 45 10.47 8.00 -2.83
C THR A 45 10.05 7.90 -1.37
N ASP A 46 10.64 8.71 -0.50
CA ASP A 46 10.28 8.80 0.91
C ASP A 46 10.01 10.26 1.35
N PHE A 47 9.52 10.41 2.57
CA PHE A 47 9.26 11.70 3.19
C PHE A 47 10.30 12.08 4.26
N THR A 48 11.41 11.35 4.37
CA THR A 48 12.34 11.45 5.50
C THR A 48 12.96 12.83 5.60
N GLU A 49 13.44 13.38 4.49
CA GLU A 49 14.02 14.73 4.48
C GLU A 49 12.96 15.80 4.72
N LEU A 50 11.80 15.68 4.09
CA LEU A 50 10.70 16.62 4.24
C LEU A 50 10.17 16.71 5.66
N ARG A 51 10.17 15.59 6.40
CA ARG A 51 9.78 15.54 7.82
C ARG A 51 10.75 16.31 8.70
N ARG A 52 12.05 16.29 8.38
CA ARG A 52 13.08 16.99 9.14
C ARG A 52 12.99 18.52 8.98
N GLU A 53 12.55 18.97 7.82
CA GLU A 53 12.52 20.38 7.48
C GLU A 53 11.20 21.10 7.82
N ASN A 54 10.08 20.34 7.94
CA ASN A 54 8.73 20.89 8.07
C ASN A 54 7.87 20.12 9.07
N GLU A 55 7.74 20.63 10.29
CA GLU A 55 6.87 20.04 11.34
C GLU A 55 5.38 20.03 10.98
N ASN A 56 4.93 20.95 10.12
CA ASN A 56 3.52 21.13 9.74
C ASN A 56 3.22 20.72 8.29
N MET A 57 3.90 19.72 7.77
CA MET A 57 3.72 19.29 6.38
C MET A 57 2.36 18.67 6.11
N ASP A 58 1.72 19.10 5.02
CA ASP A 58 0.53 18.43 4.49
C ASP A 58 0.94 17.26 3.55
N TYR A 59 1.11 16.08 4.13
CA TYR A 59 1.55 14.87 3.42
C TYR A 59 0.62 14.50 2.26
N LEU A 60 -0.69 14.68 2.40
CA LEU A 60 -1.66 14.38 1.34
C LEU A 60 -1.51 15.33 0.16
N LYS A 61 -1.31 16.61 0.44
CA LYS A 61 -1.10 17.62 -0.60
C LYS A 61 0.23 17.38 -1.34
N PHE A 62 1.27 16.99 -0.62
CA PHE A 62 2.55 16.65 -1.23
C PHE A 62 2.45 15.41 -2.11
N THR A 63 1.81 14.35 -1.62
CA THR A 63 1.56 13.12 -2.39
C THR A 63 0.80 13.41 -3.69
N ARG A 64 -0.21 14.27 -3.65
CA ARG A 64 -0.94 14.71 -4.85
C ARG A 64 0.01 15.33 -5.88
N ARG A 65 0.84 16.28 -5.45
CA ARG A 65 1.79 16.95 -6.35
C ARG A 65 2.80 15.99 -6.96
N MET A 66 3.27 15.01 -6.20
CA MET A 66 4.14 13.96 -6.73
C MET A 66 3.43 13.14 -7.82
N ILE A 67 2.21 12.68 -7.55
CA ILE A 67 1.43 11.92 -8.54
C ILE A 67 1.22 12.74 -9.80
N GLU A 68 0.83 14.01 -9.68
CA GLU A 68 0.64 14.93 -10.81
C GLU A 68 1.95 15.10 -11.60
N HIS A 69 3.08 15.27 -10.92
CA HIS A 69 4.40 15.40 -11.54
C HIS A 69 4.77 14.16 -12.36
N PHE A 70 4.68 12.96 -11.78
CA PHE A 70 4.98 11.72 -12.49
C PHE A 70 3.96 11.41 -13.60
N LYS A 71 2.70 11.83 -13.43
CA LYS A 71 1.68 11.73 -14.48
C LYS A 71 2.02 12.60 -15.69
N GLN A 72 2.56 13.80 -15.46
CA GLN A 72 3.05 14.67 -16.54
C GLN A 72 4.26 14.06 -17.26
N GLN A 73 5.19 13.44 -16.53
CA GLN A 73 6.39 12.84 -17.11
C GLN A 73 6.13 11.55 -17.89
N HIS A 74 5.28 10.66 -17.36
CA HIS A 74 5.10 9.30 -17.88
C HIS A 74 3.75 9.09 -18.60
N GLY A 75 2.83 10.04 -18.47
CA GLY A 75 1.52 10.00 -19.12
C GLY A 75 0.74 8.73 -18.80
N HIS A 76 0.28 8.06 -19.85
CA HIS A 76 -0.49 6.80 -19.74
C HIS A 76 0.33 5.61 -19.25
N ARG A 77 1.66 5.69 -19.30
CA ARG A 77 2.53 4.62 -18.79
C ARG A 77 2.55 4.56 -17.26
N PHE A 78 2.23 5.65 -16.56
CA PHE A 78 2.10 5.65 -15.11
C PHE A 78 0.77 5.03 -14.71
N THR A 79 0.81 3.78 -14.23
CA THR A 79 -0.38 2.96 -13.96
C THR A 79 -0.49 2.49 -12.52
N CYS A 80 0.61 2.47 -11.76
CA CYS A 80 0.62 1.94 -10.41
C CYS A 80 1.17 2.97 -9.39
N PHE A 81 0.42 3.20 -8.32
CA PHE A 81 0.85 4.01 -7.17
C PHE A 81 0.69 3.23 -5.88
N VAL A 82 1.71 3.26 -5.02
CA VAL A 82 1.70 2.64 -3.68
C VAL A 82 2.01 3.69 -2.63
N LEU A 83 1.23 3.72 -1.56
CA LEU A 83 1.45 4.53 -0.35
C LEU A 83 1.68 3.59 0.85
N ASP A 84 2.86 3.66 1.45
CA ASP A 84 3.29 2.81 2.57
C ASP A 84 3.84 3.66 3.73
N SER A 85 3.10 3.96 4.77
CA SER A 85 1.74 3.57 5.03
C SER A 85 0.83 4.79 5.30
N LEU A 86 -0.48 4.59 5.17
CA LEU A 86 -1.46 5.59 5.59
C LEU A 86 -1.49 5.73 7.11
N GLY A 87 -1.20 4.64 7.85
CA GLY A 87 -1.07 4.65 9.30
C GLY A 87 0.00 5.63 9.78
N ALA A 88 1.13 5.71 9.08
CA ALA A 88 2.19 6.68 9.38
C ALA A 88 1.71 8.13 9.21
N ILE A 89 0.96 8.43 8.15
CA ILE A 89 0.37 9.78 7.96
C ILE A 89 -0.55 10.12 9.14
N TYR A 90 -1.37 9.19 9.59
CA TYR A 90 -2.24 9.40 10.75
C TYR A 90 -1.47 9.61 12.05
N SER A 91 -0.38 8.91 12.26
CA SER A 91 0.49 9.08 13.44
C SER A 91 1.17 10.45 13.48
N LEU A 92 1.34 11.08 12.33
CA LEU A 92 1.97 12.40 12.18
C LEU A 92 0.96 13.56 12.13
N THR A 93 -0.34 13.28 12.19
CA THR A 93 -1.40 14.29 12.06
C THR A 93 -2.49 14.08 13.11
N THR A 94 -3.18 15.16 13.50
CA THR A 94 -4.37 15.04 14.35
C THR A 94 -5.57 14.63 13.49
N ILE A 95 -6.25 13.54 13.88
CA ILE A 95 -7.43 13.04 13.19
C ILE A 95 -8.65 13.83 13.66
N ASP A 96 -8.94 14.93 13.00
CA ASP A 96 -10.12 15.76 13.20
C ASP A 96 -11.07 15.69 11.99
N GLU A 97 -12.18 16.43 12.05
CA GLU A 97 -13.13 16.50 10.93
C GLU A 97 -12.49 17.08 9.65
N LYS A 98 -11.56 18.01 9.81
CA LYS A 98 -10.83 18.61 8.68
C LYS A 98 -9.93 17.57 7.99
N MET A 99 -9.24 16.71 8.77
CA MET A 99 -8.44 15.62 8.23
C MET A 99 -9.30 14.59 7.50
N ARG A 100 -10.47 14.25 8.04
CA ARG A 100 -11.43 13.36 7.37
C ARG A 100 -11.85 13.92 6.00
N LYS A 101 -12.23 15.21 5.93
CA LYS A 101 -12.57 15.87 4.65
C LYS A 101 -11.40 15.85 3.66
N LYS A 102 -10.16 16.11 4.13
CA LYS A 102 -8.97 16.00 3.29
C LYS A 102 -8.77 14.58 2.75
N MET A 103 -9.02 13.56 3.57
CA MET A 103 -8.90 12.17 3.18
C MET A 103 -9.91 11.80 2.08
N PHE A 104 -11.19 12.17 2.25
CA PHE A 104 -12.19 12.01 1.19
C PHE A 104 -11.74 12.63 -0.13
N GLY A 105 -11.34 13.91 -0.08
CA GLY A 105 -10.83 14.60 -1.26
C GLY A 105 -9.56 13.99 -1.84
N PHE A 106 -8.73 13.32 -1.04
CA PHE A 106 -7.55 12.60 -1.51
C PHE A 106 -7.93 11.33 -2.27
N PHE A 107 -8.86 10.54 -1.76
CA PHE A 107 -9.36 9.35 -2.45
C PHE A 107 -10.09 9.70 -3.75
N ASP A 108 -10.90 10.77 -3.77
CA ASP A 108 -11.52 11.26 -5.00
C ASP A 108 -10.48 11.67 -6.05
N PHE A 109 -9.42 12.36 -5.62
CA PHE A 109 -8.30 12.69 -6.48
C PHE A 109 -7.64 11.43 -7.05
N LEU A 110 -7.34 10.42 -6.21
CA LEU A 110 -6.71 9.17 -6.65
C LEU A 110 -7.55 8.44 -7.71
N ARG A 111 -8.87 8.38 -7.52
CA ARG A 111 -9.80 7.79 -8.51
C ARG A 111 -9.75 8.51 -9.86
N ALA A 112 -9.64 9.85 -9.82
CA ALA A 112 -9.57 10.64 -11.05
C ALA A 112 -8.27 10.45 -11.83
N GLN A 113 -7.22 9.85 -11.23
CA GLN A 113 -5.93 9.64 -11.89
C GLN A 113 -5.89 8.43 -12.82
N ASN A 114 -6.88 7.55 -12.78
CA ASN A 114 -6.89 6.28 -13.53
C ASN A 114 -5.62 5.44 -13.26
N LEU A 115 -5.32 5.23 -11.97
CA LEU A 115 -4.19 4.44 -11.47
C LEU A 115 -4.71 3.24 -10.70
N ASN A 116 -3.95 2.15 -10.72
CA ASN A 116 -4.04 1.09 -9.73
C ASN A 116 -3.35 1.60 -8.45
N VAL A 117 -4.16 1.92 -7.45
CA VAL A 117 -3.68 2.50 -6.19
C VAL A 117 -3.70 1.47 -5.09
N PHE A 118 -2.55 1.26 -4.45
CA PHE A 118 -2.40 0.40 -3.28
C PHE A 118 -2.06 1.29 -2.08
N ILE A 119 -2.91 1.24 -1.06
CA ILE A 119 -2.68 1.96 0.21
C ILE A 119 -2.49 0.92 1.30
N ILE A 120 -1.33 0.93 1.91
CA ILE A 120 -1.00 0.05 3.02
C ILE A 120 -1.43 0.71 4.32
N THR A 121 -2.13 -0.06 5.16
CA THR A 121 -2.51 0.35 6.50
C THR A 121 -2.11 -0.75 7.46
N GLU A 122 -1.56 -0.37 8.60
CA GLU A 122 -1.22 -1.30 9.67
C GLU A 122 -2.38 -1.44 10.63
N ARG A 123 -2.60 -2.66 11.10
CA ARG A 123 -3.58 -2.98 12.14
C ARG A 123 -2.86 -3.53 13.36
N GLN A 124 -3.23 -3.09 14.55
CA GLN A 124 -2.75 -3.72 15.76
C GLN A 124 -3.30 -5.14 15.88
N LEU A 125 -2.45 -6.10 16.23
CA LEU A 125 -2.84 -7.49 16.46
C LEU A 125 -3.91 -7.57 17.56
N GLY A 126 -5.08 -8.11 17.22
CA GLY A 126 -6.19 -8.30 18.16
C GLY A 126 -7.20 -7.15 18.23
N ALA A 127 -6.99 -6.02 17.57
CA ALA A 127 -8.01 -4.99 17.44
C ALA A 127 -9.02 -5.40 16.37
N HIS A 128 -10.33 -5.42 16.71
CA HIS A 128 -11.38 -5.41 15.70
C HIS A 128 -11.20 -4.16 14.86
N ALA A 129 -10.93 -4.36 13.60
CA ALA A 129 -10.36 -3.35 12.74
C ALA A 129 -11.41 -2.33 12.32
N GLU A 130 -11.50 -1.27 13.07
CA GLU A 130 -11.90 -0.01 12.48
C GLU A 130 -10.64 0.64 11.89
N LEU A 131 -10.59 0.81 10.57
CA LEU A 131 -9.68 1.77 9.94
C LEU A 131 -9.96 3.10 10.62
N ALA A 132 -8.92 3.80 11.06
CA ALA A 132 -9.03 4.96 11.97
C ALA A 132 -9.97 6.08 11.49
N GLY A 133 -10.42 6.05 10.23
CA GLY A 133 -11.24 7.08 9.63
C GLY A 133 -12.31 6.62 8.64
N ASN A 134 -12.74 5.37 8.64
CA ASN A 134 -13.72 4.84 7.67
C ASN A 134 -13.20 4.77 6.21
N GLU A 135 -11.90 4.82 5.96
CA GLU A 135 -11.28 4.75 4.62
C GLU A 135 -11.67 3.47 3.88
N GLY A 136 -11.99 2.40 4.61
CA GLY A 136 -12.49 1.16 4.03
C GLY A 136 -13.73 1.33 3.17
N PHE A 137 -14.58 2.34 3.44
CA PHE A 137 -15.71 2.66 2.58
C PHE A 137 -15.28 3.30 1.27
N LEU A 138 -14.14 3.97 1.24
CA LEU A 138 -13.60 4.65 0.08
C LEU A 138 -12.83 3.70 -0.87
N ALA A 139 -12.27 2.61 -0.34
CA ALA A 139 -11.54 1.64 -1.13
C ALA A 139 -12.46 0.77 -2.00
N ASP A 140 -12.00 0.39 -3.19
CA ASP A 140 -12.73 -0.53 -4.08
C ASP A 140 -12.47 -1.99 -3.73
N ALA A 141 -11.32 -2.29 -3.13
CA ALA A 141 -10.99 -3.60 -2.58
C ALA A 141 -10.26 -3.47 -1.24
N ILE A 142 -10.42 -4.46 -0.36
CA ILE A 142 -9.72 -4.58 0.91
C ILE A 142 -9.17 -6.00 1.01
N PHE A 143 -7.84 -6.08 1.15
CA PHE A 143 -7.10 -7.30 1.39
C PHE A 143 -6.52 -7.25 2.80
N SER A 144 -6.87 -8.22 3.62
CA SER A 144 -6.31 -8.37 4.96
C SER A 144 -5.23 -9.42 4.99
N LEU A 145 -4.06 -9.04 5.46
CA LEU A 145 -2.96 -9.95 5.78
C LEU A 145 -2.92 -10.15 7.28
N GLY A 146 -2.75 -11.38 7.73
CA GLY A 146 -2.75 -11.70 9.16
C GLY A 146 -1.90 -12.92 9.51
N LEU A 147 -1.91 -13.22 10.81
CA LEU A 147 -1.34 -14.43 11.39
C LEU A 147 -2.46 -15.18 12.10
N ASP A 148 -2.58 -16.46 11.83
CA ASP A 148 -3.49 -17.37 12.50
C ASP A 148 -2.73 -18.49 13.18
N ARG A 149 -3.24 -19.03 14.30
CA ARG A 149 -2.59 -20.13 14.99
C ARG A 149 -3.36 -21.42 14.70
N ARG A 150 -2.69 -22.39 14.08
CA ARG A 150 -3.25 -23.70 13.75
C ARG A 150 -2.36 -24.81 14.30
N ASN A 151 -2.93 -25.68 15.11
CA ASN A 151 -2.20 -26.82 15.71
C ASN A 151 -0.88 -26.39 16.35
N GLY A 152 -0.86 -25.22 17.04
CA GLY A 152 0.33 -24.67 17.65
C GLY A 152 1.28 -23.90 16.72
N THR A 153 1.10 -23.97 15.41
CA THR A 153 1.92 -23.30 14.39
C THR A 153 1.27 -21.98 13.96
N LEU A 154 2.10 -20.94 13.75
CA LEU A 154 1.66 -19.67 13.15
C LEU A 154 1.64 -19.81 11.62
N VAL A 155 0.50 -19.47 11.03
CA VAL A 155 0.28 -19.50 9.59
C VAL A 155 -0.05 -18.07 9.14
N ARG A 156 0.63 -17.60 8.08
CA ARG A 156 0.27 -16.34 7.44
C ARG A 156 -1.00 -16.49 6.62
N THR A 157 -1.85 -15.49 6.67
CA THR A 157 -3.15 -15.53 6.01
C THR A 157 -3.39 -14.31 5.14
N LEU A 158 -4.18 -14.52 4.09
CA LEU A 158 -4.74 -13.49 3.22
C LEU A 158 -6.26 -13.68 3.17
N GLN A 159 -7.00 -12.60 3.30
CA GLN A 159 -8.46 -12.59 3.10
C GLN A 159 -8.87 -11.38 2.27
N VAL A 160 -9.78 -11.58 1.32
CA VAL A 160 -10.43 -10.49 0.59
C VAL A 160 -11.68 -10.11 1.36
N GLU A 161 -11.64 -9.00 2.09
CA GLU A 161 -12.79 -8.53 2.89
C GLU A 161 -13.82 -7.77 2.05
N LYS A 162 -13.36 -7.14 0.97
CA LYS A 162 -14.19 -6.35 0.08
C LYS A 162 -13.60 -6.35 -1.32
N MET A 163 -14.46 -6.42 -2.32
CA MET A 163 -14.12 -6.16 -3.71
C MET A 163 -15.37 -5.69 -4.46
N ARG A 164 -15.34 -4.45 -4.95
CA ARG A 164 -16.43 -3.88 -5.76
C ARG A 164 -16.33 -4.43 -7.17
N HIS A 165 -17.48 -4.59 -7.82
CA HIS A 165 -17.61 -4.97 -9.23
C HIS A 165 -17.00 -6.32 -9.63
N ALA A 166 -16.59 -7.16 -8.65
CA ALA A 166 -16.06 -8.50 -8.90
C ALA A 166 -16.57 -9.50 -7.86
N ARG A 167 -16.75 -10.75 -8.29
CA ARG A 167 -16.98 -11.86 -7.37
C ARG A 167 -15.64 -12.27 -6.76
N HIS A 168 -15.63 -12.59 -5.48
CA HIS A 168 -14.45 -13.05 -4.77
C HIS A 168 -14.83 -14.05 -3.69
N SER A 169 -13.88 -14.89 -3.28
CA SER A 169 -14.03 -15.74 -2.11
C SER A 169 -13.82 -14.89 -0.85
N MET A 170 -14.68 -15.12 0.15
CA MET A 170 -14.52 -14.56 1.50
C MET A 170 -13.68 -15.46 2.40
N GLU A 171 -13.28 -16.64 1.91
CA GLU A 171 -12.49 -17.58 2.67
C GLU A 171 -11.09 -17.06 2.93
N LYS A 172 -10.63 -17.24 4.17
CA LYS A 172 -9.26 -16.93 4.55
C LYS A 172 -8.32 -17.96 3.90
N GLN A 173 -7.30 -17.49 3.21
CA GLN A 173 -6.32 -18.30 2.51
C GLN A 173 -5.01 -18.36 3.31
N ALA A 174 -4.41 -19.53 3.43
CA ALA A 174 -3.04 -19.67 3.89
C ALA A 174 -2.08 -19.18 2.80
N ILE A 175 -1.07 -18.44 3.21
CA ILE A 175 -0.04 -17.94 2.29
C ILE A 175 1.37 -18.24 2.82
N GLU A 176 2.28 -18.47 1.89
CA GLU A 176 3.72 -18.51 2.15
C GLU A 176 4.41 -17.38 1.40
N VAL A 177 5.47 -16.83 1.99
CA VAL A 177 6.28 -15.78 1.36
C VAL A 177 7.63 -16.40 1.03
N GLY A 178 7.83 -16.68 -0.24
CA GLY A 178 9.09 -17.21 -0.77
C GLY A 178 9.88 -16.17 -1.58
N PRO A 179 11.01 -16.57 -2.16
CA PRO A 179 11.86 -15.68 -2.98
C PRO A 179 11.15 -15.06 -4.19
N GLN A 180 10.10 -15.74 -4.69
CA GLN A 180 9.29 -15.26 -5.83
C GLN A 180 8.08 -14.42 -5.39
N GLY A 181 7.96 -14.14 -4.10
CA GLY A 181 6.83 -13.40 -3.52
C GLY A 181 5.82 -14.31 -2.81
N PRO A 182 4.62 -13.78 -2.51
CA PRO A 182 3.59 -14.53 -1.82
C PRO A 182 2.94 -15.60 -2.72
N VAL A 183 2.76 -16.78 -2.16
CA VAL A 183 2.07 -17.92 -2.80
C VAL A 183 0.86 -18.29 -1.96
N ILE A 184 -0.29 -18.43 -2.60
CA ILE A 184 -1.53 -18.90 -1.96
C ILE A 184 -1.45 -20.42 -1.91
N LEU A 185 -1.55 -20.99 -0.70
CA LEU A 185 -1.49 -22.44 -0.46
C LEU A 185 -2.89 -23.09 -0.52
N GLY A 186 -3.94 -22.30 -0.26
CA GLY A 186 -5.31 -22.76 -0.27
C GLY A 186 -6.14 -22.23 0.91
N PRO A 187 -7.45 -22.57 0.97
CA PRO A 187 -8.31 -22.15 2.05
C PRO A 187 -7.82 -22.66 3.41
N LEU A 188 -7.93 -21.79 4.40
CA LEU A 188 -7.64 -22.16 5.79
C LEU A 188 -8.94 -22.69 6.41
N PHE A 189 -9.10 -24.01 6.42
CA PHE A 189 -10.22 -24.68 7.10
C PHE A 189 -10.00 -24.71 8.62
N ASP A 190 -11.09 -24.62 9.38
CA ASP A 190 -11.11 -24.72 10.84
C ASP A 190 -10.75 -26.10 11.37
#